data_dbf388e7ba16acac15c000e1ce5a6447
#
_entry.id   dbf388e7ba16acac15c000e1ce5a6447
#
_cell.length_a   1.000
_cell.length_b   1.000
_cell.length_c   1.000
_cell.angle_alpha   90.00
_cell.angle_beta   90.00
_cell.angle_gamma   90.00
#
_symmetry.space_group_name_H-M   'P 1'
#
loop_
_entity.id
_entity.type
_entity.pdbx_description
1 polymer ?
#
loop_
_entity_poly.entity_id
_entity_poly.type
_entity_poly.pdbx_seq_one_letter_code
_entity_poly.pdbx_strand_id
1 'polypeptide(L)'
;MALVLNEDQNMLKDSAKNFCSDNTPITQLRRLRDDKDETGFDRDTWRQMVELGWAGITVPEDFGGLGFGYMGLGVVMEECGRTLTASPLFGTGVLGTSAILHGGTQEQKTELLGQVV
;
A
#
# COMPACT_ATOMS: atom_id res chain seq x y z
N MET A 1 -4.05 -24.87 5.77
CA MET A 1 -4.04 -23.40 5.61
C MET A 1 -5.17 -23.01 4.66
N ALA A 2 -6.08 -22.21 5.10
CA ALA A 2 -7.21 -21.77 4.26
C ALA A 2 -6.84 -20.43 3.59
N LEU A 3 -7.03 -20.35 2.27
CA LEU A 3 -6.93 -19.10 1.51
C LEU A 3 -8.25 -18.30 1.59
N VAL A 4 -8.93 -18.42 2.72
CA VAL A 4 -10.18 -17.71 3.00
C VAL A 4 -9.83 -16.48 3.85
N LEU A 5 -10.30 -15.32 3.41
CA LEU A 5 -10.11 -14.10 4.16
C LEU A 5 -10.91 -14.13 5.46
N ASN A 6 -10.30 -13.68 6.54
CA ASN A 6 -11.00 -13.43 7.78
C ASN A 6 -11.83 -12.14 7.70
N GLU A 7 -12.54 -11.81 8.77
CA GLU A 7 -13.44 -10.65 8.81
C GLU A 7 -12.70 -9.34 8.58
N ASP A 8 -11.56 -9.14 9.26
CA ASP A 8 -10.74 -7.93 9.13
C ASP A 8 -10.16 -7.77 7.72
N GLN A 9 -9.71 -8.87 7.12
CA GLN A 9 -9.21 -8.88 5.74
C GLN A 9 -10.32 -8.57 4.73
N ASN A 10 -11.54 -9.05 4.96
CA ASN A 10 -12.69 -8.71 4.13
C ASN A 10 -13.05 -7.22 4.25
N MET A 11 -13.04 -6.66 5.46
CA MET A 11 -13.25 -5.24 5.67
C MET A 11 -12.18 -4.39 4.96
N LEU A 12 -10.92 -4.80 5.04
CA LEU A 12 -9.82 -4.16 4.33
C LEU A 12 -10.02 -4.22 2.81
N LYS A 13 -10.46 -5.37 2.29
CA LYS A 13 -10.77 -5.54 0.86
C LYS A 13 -11.87 -4.60 0.39
N ASP A 14 -12.97 -4.51 1.12
CA ASP A 14 -14.09 -3.63 0.78
C ASP A 14 -13.66 -2.16 0.82
N SER A 15 -12.90 -1.76 1.82
CA SER A 15 -12.33 -0.43 1.93
C SER A 15 -11.41 -0.10 0.74
N ALA A 16 -10.50 -1.01 0.40
CA ALA A 16 -9.59 -0.83 -0.73
C ALA A 16 -10.34 -0.75 -2.06
N LYS A 17 -11.34 -1.60 -2.27
CA LYS A 17 -12.20 -1.59 -3.46
C LYS A 17 -12.90 -0.24 -3.63
N ASN A 18 -13.52 0.26 -2.58
CA ASN A 18 -14.23 1.52 -2.61
C ASN A 18 -13.27 2.69 -2.86
N PHE A 19 -12.15 2.73 -2.14
CA PHE A 19 -11.13 3.76 -2.34
C PHE A 19 -10.62 3.79 -3.79
N CYS A 20 -10.25 2.64 -4.35
CA CYS A 20 -9.73 2.56 -5.71
C CYS A 20 -10.78 2.96 -6.75
N SER A 21 -12.03 2.58 -6.57
CA SER A 21 -13.12 2.97 -7.47
C SER A 21 -13.35 4.47 -7.47
N ASP A 22 -13.26 5.11 -6.30
CA ASP A 22 -13.55 6.53 -6.14
C ASP A 22 -12.36 7.43 -6.46
N ASN A 23 -11.14 7.02 -6.09
CA ASN A 23 -9.95 7.88 -6.15
C ASN A 23 -8.93 7.49 -7.23
N THR A 24 -8.91 6.22 -7.65
CA THR A 24 -7.98 5.74 -8.68
C THR A 24 -8.69 5.00 -9.80
N PRO A 25 -9.78 5.54 -10.37
CA PRO A 25 -10.37 4.93 -11.55
C PRO A 25 -9.36 4.90 -12.69
N ILE A 26 -9.52 4.00 -13.65
CA ILE A 26 -8.57 3.84 -14.77
C ILE A 26 -8.36 5.14 -15.57
N THR A 27 -9.32 6.05 -15.52
CA THR A 27 -9.22 7.39 -16.10
C THR A 27 -8.10 8.22 -15.49
N GLN A 28 -7.76 8.01 -14.21
CA GLN A 28 -6.62 8.67 -13.56
C GLN A 28 -5.30 8.25 -14.20
N LEU A 29 -5.08 6.95 -14.40
CA LEU A 29 -3.89 6.45 -15.09
C LEU A 29 -3.77 7.02 -16.51
N ARG A 30 -4.87 7.04 -17.25
CA ARG A 30 -4.92 7.60 -18.61
C ARG A 30 -4.55 9.09 -18.60
N ARG A 31 -5.08 9.85 -17.66
CA ARG A 31 -4.74 11.27 -17.49
C ARG A 31 -3.26 11.46 -17.21
N LEU A 32 -2.67 10.73 -16.24
CA LEU A 32 -1.25 10.79 -15.92
C LEU A 32 -0.37 10.52 -17.15
N ARG A 33 -0.75 9.52 -17.97
CA ARG A 33 -0.06 9.18 -19.21
C ARG A 33 -0.19 10.30 -20.25
N ASP A 34 -1.40 10.79 -20.48
CA ASP A 34 -1.70 11.74 -21.55
C ASP A 34 -1.11 13.12 -21.24
N ASP A 35 -1.12 13.52 -19.97
CA ASP A 35 -0.50 14.75 -19.48
C ASP A 35 1.03 14.64 -19.32
N LYS A 36 1.60 13.44 -19.56
CA LYS A 36 3.03 13.16 -19.37
C LYS A 36 3.52 13.57 -17.99
N ASP A 37 2.76 13.20 -16.95
CA ASP A 37 3.10 13.52 -15.57
C ASP A 37 4.51 13.03 -15.21
N GLU A 38 5.36 13.93 -14.73
CA GLU A 38 6.78 13.64 -14.42
C GLU A 38 6.92 12.64 -13.26
N THR A 39 5.99 12.66 -12.32
CA THR A 39 6.00 11.77 -11.16
C THR A 39 5.41 10.40 -11.48
N GLY A 40 4.46 10.36 -12.41
CA GLY A 40 3.77 9.12 -12.82
C GLY A 40 2.71 8.63 -11.84
N PHE A 41 2.44 9.37 -10.76
CA PHE A 41 1.35 9.10 -9.82
C PHE A 41 0.86 10.40 -9.20
N ASP A 42 -0.37 10.39 -8.71
CA ASP A 42 -0.98 11.53 -8.01
C ASP A 42 -0.54 11.55 -6.53
N ARG A 43 0.10 12.64 -6.11
CA ARG A 43 0.66 12.77 -4.75
C ARG A 43 -0.41 12.85 -3.66
N ASP A 44 -1.55 13.45 -3.95
CA ASP A 44 -2.63 13.55 -2.98
C ASP A 44 -3.31 12.21 -2.77
N THR A 45 -3.51 11.45 -3.84
CA THR A 45 -3.98 10.07 -3.77
C THR A 45 -3.01 9.20 -2.97
N TRP A 46 -1.71 9.32 -3.23
CA TRP A 46 -0.71 8.58 -2.45
C TRP A 46 -0.73 8.94 -0.96
N ARG A 47 -0.87 10.22 -0.62
CA ARG A 47 -1.02 10.65 0.77
C ARG A 47 -2.21 10.00 1.45
N GLN A 48 -3.36 9.95 0.79
CA GLN A 48 -4.55 9.27 1.31
C GLN A 48 -4.31 7.77 1.53
N MET A 49 -3.60 7.10 0.61
CA MET A 49 -3.23 5.70 0.78
C MET A 49 -2.33 5.48 2.01
N VAL A 50 -1.39 6.39 2.25
CA VAL A 50 -0.54 6.37 3.45
C VAL A 50 -1.36 6.62 4.72
N GLU A 51 -2.27 7.58 4.71
CA GLU A 51 -3.19 7.86 5.84
C GLU A 51 -4.09 6.67 6.17
N LEU A 52 -4.45 5.85 5.18
CA LEU A 52 -5.15 4.57 5.38
C LEU A 52 -4.23 3.47 5.94
N GLY A 53 -2.94 3.73 6.09
CA GLY A 53 -1.95 2.79 6.61
C GLY A 53 -1.41 1.79 5.60
N TRP A 54 -1.69 1.96 4.30
CA TRP A 54 -1.33 0.96 3.30
C TRP A 54 0.18 0.81 3.10
N ALA A 55 0.94 1.89 3.23
CA ALA A 55 2.40 1.82 3.16
C ALA A 55 3.00 0.95 4.28
N GLY A 56 2.36 0.94 5.44
CA GLY A 56 2.79 0.22 6.65
C GLY A 56 2.00 -1.06 6.93
N ILE A 57 1.28 -1.64 5.97
CA ILE A 57 0.44 -2.84 6.21
C ILE A 57 1.25 -4.00 6.78
N THR A 58 2.45 -4.25 6.26
CA THR A 58 3.32 -5.33 6.70
C THR A 58 4.24 -4.94 7.86
N VAL A 59 4.31 -3.66 8.18
CA VAL A 59 5.14 -3.16 9.28
C VAL A 59 4.51 -3.57 10.61
N PRO A 60 5.28 -4.17 11.54
CA PRO A 60 4.78 -4.48 12.87
C PRO A 60 4.30 -3.24 13.63
N GLU A 61 3.34 -3.44 14.52
CA GLU A 61 2.78 -2.36 15.36
C GLU A 61 3.86 -1.66 16.21
N ASP A 62 4.88 -2.40 16.64
CA ASP A 62 6.02 -1.84 17.40
C ASP A 62 6.76 -0.74 16.64
N PHE A 63 6.69 -0.73 15.31
CA PHE A 63 7.26 0.30 14.46
C PHE A 63 6.21 1.26 13.87
N GLY A 64 4.98 1.22 14.39
CA GLY A 64 3.89 2.09 13.99
C GLY A 64 3.05 1.60 12.80
N GLY A 65 3.27 0.38 12.34
CA GLY A 65 2.53 -0.23 11.23
C GLY A 65 1.23 -0.89 11.65
N LEU A 66 0.54 -1.50 10.69
CA LEU A 66 -0.73 -2.19 10.93
C LEU A 66 -0.58 -3.67 11.30
N GLY A 67 0.56 -4.28 11.03
CA GLY A 67 0.80 -5.68 11.36
C GLY A 67 -0.10 -6.69 10.65
N PHE A 68 -0.73 -6.34 9.52
CA PHE A 68 -1.63 -7.23 8.77
C PHE A 68 -0.90 -8.32 7.98
N GLY A 69 0.41 -8.20 7.82
CA GLY A 69 1.21 -9.15 7.06
C GLY A 69 0.97 -9.09 5.54
N TYR A 70 1.55 -10.04 4.84
CA TYR A 70 1.50 -10.08 3.37
C TYR A 70 0.11 -10.43 2.82
N MET A 71 -0.73 -11.15 3.57
CA MET A 71 -2.10 -11.41 3.15
C MET A 71 -2.90 -10.10 3.07
N GLY A 72 -2.77 -9.22 4.07
CA GLY A 72 -3.39 -7.90 4.04
C GLY A 72 -2.89 -7.03 2.90
N LEU A 73 -1.56 -7.01 2.68
CA LEU A 73 -0.97 -6.30 1.55
C LEU A 73 -1.48 -6.84 0.21
N GLY A 74 -1.56 -8.16 0.06
CA GLY A 74 -2.07 -8.81 -1.15
C GLY A 74 -3.51 -8.42 -1.47
N VAL A 75 -4.36 -8.33 -0.45
CA VAL A 75 -5.75 -7.89 -0.60
C VAL A 75 -5.84 -6.46 -1.18
N VAL A 76 -5.04 -5.54 -0.66
CA VAL A 76 -4.99 -4.15 -1.17
C VAL A 76 -4.42 -4.11 -2.58
N MET A 77 -3.33 -4.83 -2.83
CA MET A 77 -2.69 -4.88 -4.15
C MET A 77 -3.63 -5.46 -5.22
N GLU A 78 -4.44 -6.45 -4.88
CA GLU A 78 -5.45 -7.00 -5.79
C GLU A 78 -6.46 -5.93 -6.22
N GLU A 79 -6.98 -5.15 -5.27
CA GLU A 79 -7.94 -4.09 -5.59
C GLU A 79 -7.28 -2.93 -6.35
N CYS A 80 -6.04 -2.57 -6.01
CA CYS A 80 -5.26 -1.61 -6.81
C CYS A 80 -5.05 -2.10 -8.26
N GLY A 81 -4.86 -3.40 -8.45
CA GLY A 81 -4.71 -4.01 -9.78
C GLY A 81 -5.96 -3.90 -10.64
N ARG A 82 -7.15 -3.94 -10.06
CA ARG A 82 -8.42 -3.81 -10.79
C ARG A 82 -8.57 -2.47 -11.51
N THR A 83 -8.03 -1.42 -10.95
CA THR A 83 -8.11 -0.06 -11.52
C THR A 83 -6.77 0.42 -12.07
N LEU A 84 -5.76 -0.45 -12.11
CA LEU A 84 -4.39 -0.10 -12.53
C LEU A 84 -3.87 1.13 -11.78
N THR A 85 -4.03 1.15 -10.47
CA THR A 85 -3.65 2.26 -9.60
C THR A 85 -2.16 2.57 -9.73
N ALA A 86 -1.84 3.77 -10.20
CA ALA A 86 -0.47 4.27 -10.23
C ALA A 86 -0.09 4.81 -8.84
N SER A 87 0.83 4.15 -8.16
CA SER A 87 1.32 4.57 -6.84
C SER A 87 2.67 3.96 -6.51
N PRO A 88 3.42 4.52 -5.54
CA PRO A 88 4.66 3.93 -5.03
C PRO A 88 4.43 2.71 -4.12
N LEU A 89 3.21 2.22 -3.94
CA LEU A 89 2.89 1.16 -2.97
C LEU A 89 3.74 -0.10 -3.15
N PHE A 90 3.97 -0.54 -4.37
CA PHE A 90 4.81 -1.72 -4.63
C PHE A 90 6.26 -1.48 -4.23
N GLY A 91 6.85 -0.35 -4.66
CA GLY A 91 8.23 -0.01 -4.33
C GLY A 91 8.44 0.22 -2.83
N THR A 92 7.53 0.90 -2.18
CA THR A 92 7.63 1.25 -0.75
C THR A 92 7.12 0.14 0.16
N GLY A 93 5.86 -0.25 0.01
CA GLY A 93 5.19 -1.19 0.91
C GLY A 93 5.61 -2.64 0.72
N VAL A 94 5.98 -3.05 -0.50
CA VAL A 94 6.45 -4.42 -0.77
C VAL A 94 7.96 -4.49 -0.73
N LEU A 95 8.67 -3.85 -1.66
CA LEU A 95 10.11 -4.04 -1.82
C LEU A 95 10.91 -3.39 -0.70
N GLY A 96 10.77 -2.09 -0.48
CA GLY A 96 11.55 -1.34 0.51
C GLY A 96 11.29 -1.83 1.92
N THR A 97 10.04 -1.93 2.29
CA THR A 97 9.64 -2.41 3.63
C THR A 97 10.11 -3.82 3.90
N SER A 98 9.95 -4.75 2.95
CA SER A 98 10.42 -6.13 3.10
C SER A 98 11.94 -6.21 3.23
N ALA A 99 12.68 -5.43 2.46
CA ALA A 99 14.15 -5.38 2.57
C ALA A 99 14.60 -4.94 3.97
N ILE A 100 13.96 -3.91 4.53
CA ILE A 100 14.27 -3.41 5.87
C ILE A 100 13.87 -4.44 6.93
N LEU A 101 12.67 -5.01 6.84
CA LEU A 101 12.17 -5.99 7.81
C LEU A 101 13.04 -7.24 7.89
N HIS A 102 13.51 -7.75 6.76
CA HIS A 102 14.24 -9.02 6.69
C HIS A 102 15.76 -8.86 6.71
N GLY A 103 16.29 -7.72 6.29
CA GLY A 103 17.72 -7.49 6.16
C GLY A 103 18.30 -6.39 7.05
N GLY A 104 17.45 -5.54 7.64
CA GLY A 104 17.87 -4.40 8.45
C GLY A 104 18.27 -4.78 9.87
N THR A 105 19.18 -3.98 10.46
CA THR A 105 19.44 -4.01 11.89
C THR A 105 18.25 -3.45 12.68
N GLN A 106 18.22 -3.66 14.00
CA GLN A 106 17.15 -3.11 14.84
C GLN A 106 17.08 -1.57 14.76
N GLU A 107 18.25 -0.93 14.73
CA GLU A 107 18.37 0.53 14.58
C GLU A 107 17.81 1.01 13.24
N GLN A 108 18.19 0.35 12.15
CA GLN A 108 17.67 0.66 10.80
C GLN A 108 16.16 0.45 10.72
N LYS A 109 15.63 -0.61 11.32
CA LYS A 109 14.18 -0.85 11.36
C LYS A 109 13.46 0.28 12.11
N THR A 110 13.96 0.67 13.28
CA THR A 110 13.36 1.75 14.05
C THR A 110 13.35 3.07 13.30
N GLU A 111 14.46 3.42 12.66
CA GLU A 111 14.58 4.67 11.92
C GLU A 111 13.77 4.67 10.61
N LEU A 112 13.98 3.66 9.77
CA LEU A 112 13.45 3.66 8.41
C LEU A 112 11.98 3.27 8.33
N LEU A 113 11.54 2.28 9.12
CA LEU A 113 10.12 1.87 9.11
C LEU A 113 9.22 2.97 9.70
N GLY A 114 9.70 3.71 10.69
CA GLY A 114 8.97 4.87 11.22
C GLY A 114 8.78 6.01 10.21
N GLN A 115 9.57 6.06 9.15
CA GLN A 115 9.41 7.03 8.06
C GLN A 115 8.48 6.54 6.93
N VAL A 116 8.22 5.24 6.88
CA VAL A 116 7.35 4.62 5.88
C VAL A 116 5.88 4.70 6.25
N VAL A 117 5.57 4.57 7.54
CA VAL A 117 4.21 4.51 8.06
C VAL A 117 3.57 5.87 8.27
#